data_f4ef6cdc8b9edb8ad5fdc4cbf366f6f7
#
_entry.id   f4ef6cdc8b9edb8ad5fdc4cbf366f6f7
#
_cell.length_a   1.000
_cell.length_b   1.000
_cell.length_c   1.000
_cell.angle_alpha   90.00
_cell.angle_beta   90.00
_cell.angle_gamma   90.00
#
_symmetry.space_group_name_H-M   'P 1'
#
loop_
_entity.id
_entity.type
_entity.pdbx_description
1 polymer ?
#
loop_
_entity_poly.entity_id
_entity_poly.type
_entity_poly.pdbx_seq_one_letter_code
_entity_poly.pdbx_strand_id
1 'polypeptide(L)'
;MLGFGTVVTQNSDSAFAAMVFLLLGLFLAGCDSFDRMERFLETLLLMFGSFKLIGILQELFPEKAKQLGSLSKFLSKSTATWVFFLIVCMGYIVLLLYRQKHEAAEIIRCGRTLRKIAVIGVVGLMLLFVVTIWANTTGLLQKWFGVSSTGQYLLFDEYWGNSRGFSWSITAETFAKLPLWRKLTGVGP
;
A
#
# COMPACT_ATOMS: atom_id res chain seq x y z
N MET A 1 17.37 6.07 3.14
CA MET A 1 17.72 4.94 2.24
C MET A 1 17.74 3.59 2.95
N LEU A 2 18.50 3.41 4.02
CA LEU A 2 18.62 2.11 4.71
C LEU A 2 17.28 1.49 5.13
N GLY A 3 16.35 2.28 5.73
CA GLY A 3 15.04 1.77 6.14
C GLY A 3 14.19 1.19 5.00
N PHE A 4 14.21 1.78 3.82
CA PHE A 4 13.51 1.24 2.65
C PHE A 4 14.20 -0.02 2.11
N GLY A 5 15.52 -0.06 2.20
CA GLY A 5 16.29 -1.23 1.85
C GLY A 5 15.94 -2.44 2.73
N THR A 6 15.75 -2.24 4.03
CA THR A 6 15.35 -3.33 4.94
C THR A 6 13.97 -3.87 4.63
N VAL A 7 13.01 -3.05 4.21
CA VAL A 7 11.67 -3.52 3.79
C VAL A 7 11.77 -4.51 2.62
N VAL A 8 12.63 -4.21 1.63
CA VAL A 8 12.85 -5.10 0.48
C VAL A 8 13.52 -6.42 0.91
N THR A 9 14.53 -6.34 1.77
CA THR A 9 15.29 -7.52 2.20
C THR A 9 14.56 -8.40 3.20
N GLN A 10 13.62 -7.86 3.97
CA GLN A 10 12.76 -8.64 4.86
C GLN A 10 11.79 -9.57 4.12
N ASN A 11 11.46 -9.23 2.87
CA ASN A 11 10.62 -10.07 2.03
C ASN A 11 9.21 -10.31 2.62
N SER A 12 8.64 -9.31 3.29
CA SER A 12 7.36 -9.39 4.00
C SER A 12 6.29 -8.56 3.28
N ASP A 13 5.26 -9.21 2.79
CA ASP A 13 4.11 -8.54 2.15
C ASP A 13 3.43 -7.55 3.10
N SER A 14 3.39 -7.86 4.40
CA SER A 14 2.83 -6.97 5.43
C SER A 14 3.66 -5.69 5.59
N ALA A 15 4.97 -5.76 5.44
CA ALA A 15 5.84 -4.57 5.50
C ALA A 15 5.61 -3.66 4.28
N PHE A 16 5.39 -4.24 3.09
CA PHE A 16 5.02 -3.46 1.91
C PHE A 16 3.64 -2.81 2.06
N ALA A 17 2.66 -3.53 2.58
CA ALA A 17 1.33 -2.97 2.86
C ALA A 17 1.42 -1.81 3.86
N ALA A 18 2.13 -1.99 4.98
CA ALA A 18 2.36 -0.93 5.96
C ALA A 18 3.07 0.29 5.36
N MET A 19 4.05 0.08 4.50
CA MET A 19 4.74 1.15 3.78
C MET A 19 3.78 1.94 2.88
N VAL A 20 2.91 1.27 2.13
CA VAL A 20 1.91 1.93 1.27
C VAL A 20 0.96 2.78 2.11
N PHE A 21 0.46 2.28 3.25
CA PHE A 21 -0.39 3.05 4.15
C PHE A 21 0.34 4.25 4.76
N LEU A 22 1.60 4.09 5.15
CA LEU A 22 2.45 5.18 5.64
C LEU A 22 2.61 6.28 4.58
N LEU A 23 2.97 5.89 3.35
CA LEU A 23 3.14 6.83 2.24
C LEU A 23 1.85 7.56 1.90
N LEU A 24 0.72 6.85 1.93
CA LEU A 24 -0.59 7.46 1.74
C LEU A 24 -0.89 8.48 2.84
N GLY A 25 -0.63 8.14 4.11
CA GLY A 25 -0.78 9.06 5.24
C GLY A 25 0.10 10.31 5.09
N LEU A 26 1.37 10.14 4.69
CA LEU A 26 2.29 11.25 4.43
C LEU A 26 1.83 12.12 3.27
N PHE A 27 1.32 11.52 2.19
CA PHE A 27 0.74 12.24 1.06
C PHE A 27 -0.44 13.09 1.49
N LEU A 28 -1.43 12.49 2.18
CA LEU A 28 -2.62 13.20 2.65
C LEU A 28 -2.29 14.32 3.63
N ALA A 29 -1.29 14.12 4.50
CA ALA A 29 -0.80 15.15 5.41
C ALA A 29 0.01 16.23 4.69
N GLY A 30 0.61 15.91 3.55
CA GLY A 30 1.44 16.81 2.75
C GLY A 30 0.67 17.73 1.81
N CYS A 31 -0.54 17.35 1.39
CA CYS A 31 -1.29 18.03 0.33
C CYS A 31 -1.53 19.53 0.57
N ASP A 32 -1.62 19.97 1.83
CA ASP A 32 -1.94 21.36 2.19
C ASP A 32 -0.70 22.27 2.26
N SER A 33 0.50 21.72 2.13
CA SER A 33 1.75 22.45 2.29
C SER A 33 2.75 22.04 1.22
N PHE A 34 3.30 23.06 0.58
CA PHE A 34 4.31 22.88 -0.45
C PHE A 34 5.54 22.15 0.09
N ASP A 35 6.10 22.62 1.20
CA ASP A 35 7.31 22.04 1.80
C ASP A 35 7.09 20.58 2.25
N ARG A 36 5.89 20.23 2.69
CA ARG A 36 5.55 18.85 3.05
C ARG A 36 5.40 17.96 1.83
N MET A 37 4.81 18.47 0.75
CA MET A 37 4.71 17.74 -0.53
C MET A 37 6.09 17.53 -1.16
N GLU A 38 6.95 18.52 -1.09
CA GLU A 38 8.34 18.42 -1.55
C GLU A 38 9.06 17.29 -0.81
N ARG A 39 9.03 17.28 0.52
CA ARG A 39 9.62 16.21 1.34
C ARG A 39 9.00 14.84 1.08
N PHE A 40 7.70 14.79 0.77
CA PHE A 40 7.04 13.55 0.40
C PHE A 40 7.61 12.99 -0.92
N LEU A 41 7.78 13.85 -1.95
CA LEU A 41 8.38 13.44 -3.22
C LEU A 41 9.84 13.03 -3.06
N GLU A 42 10.63 13.76 -2.24
CA GLU A 42 11.99 13.35 -1.88
C GLU A 42 12.01 11.96 -1.21
N THR A 43 11.07 11.70 -0.31
CA THR A 43 10.93 10.39 0.33
C THR A 43 10.65 9.28 -0.68
N LEU A 44 9.80 9.53 -1.68
CA LEU A 44 9.53 8.59 -2.77
C LEU A 44 10.78 8.37 -3.64
N LEU A 45 11.54 9.41 -3.97
CA LEU A 45 12.78 9.30 -4.72
C LEU A 45 13.80 8.43 -3.97
N LEU A 46 13.97 8.67 -2.67
CA LEU A 46 14.85 7.88 -1.82
C LEU A 46 14.38 6.42 -1.72
N MET A 47 13.09 6.17 -1.68
CA MET A 47 12.51 4.84 -1.67
C MET A 47 12.80 4.07 -2.96
N PHE A 48 12.43 4.62 -4.11
CA PHE A 48 12.66 3.96 -5.39
C PHE A 48 14.16 3.81 -5.70
N GLY A 49 14.97 4.82 -5.34
CA GLY A 49 16.42 4.74 -5.43
C GLY A 49 17.00 3.61 -4.57
N SER A 50 16.48 3.42 -3.35
CA SER A 50 16.89 2.31 -2.48
C SER A 50 16.53 0.95 -3.06
N PHE A 51 15.34 0.81 -3.66
CA PHE A 51 14.94 -0.44 -4.30
C PHE A 51 15.85 -0.79 -5.47
N LYS A 52 16.20 0.19 -6.30
CA LYS A 52 17.12 -0.02 -7.43
C LYS A 52 18.53 -0.31 -6.99
N LEU A 53 19.00 0.38 -5.96
CA LEU A 53 20.35 0.11 -5.40
C LEU A 53 20.45 -1.35 -4.92
N ILE A 54 19.44 -1.87 -4.23
CA ILE A 54 19.41 -3.28 -3.81
C ILE A 54 19.40 -4.21 -5.02
N GLY A 55 18.61 -3.90 -6.06
CA GLY A 55 18.62 -4.67 -7.30
C GLY A 55 20.02 -4.76 -7.93
N ILE A 56 20.71 -3.64 -8.03
CA ILE A 56 22.08 -3.58 -8.55
C ILE A 56 23.05 -4.37 -7.67
N LEU A 57 22.98 -4.20 -6.34
CA LEU A 57 23.83 -4.93 -5.42
C LEU A 57 23.63 -6.45 -5.50
N GLN A 58 22.40 -6.89 -5.74
CA GLN A 58 22.11 -8.32 -5.95
C GLN A 58 22.64 -8.88 -7.26
N GLU A 59 22.74 -8.06 -8.29
CA GLU A 59 23.35 -8.44 -9.56
C GLU A 59 24.88 -8.49 -9.47
N LEU A 60 25.47 -7.60 -8.67
CA LEU A 60 26.90 -7.56 -8.45
C LEU A 60 27.41 -8.68 -7.51
N PHE A 61 26.59 -9.10 -6.56
CA PHE A 61 26.98 -10.08 -5.53
C PHE A 61 25.95 -11.23 -5.41
N PRO A 62 25.71 -12.02 -6.48
CA PRO A 62 24.65 -13.02 -6.51
C PRO A 62 24.82 -14.12 -5.46
N GLU A 63 26.06 -14.50 -5.14
CA GLU A 63 26.37 -15.58 -4.19
C GLU A 63 26.10 -15.18 -2.72
N LYS A 64 26.19 -13.89 -2.40
CA LYS A 64 26.02 -13.36 -1.03
C LYS A 64 24.61 -12.83 -0.78
N ALA A 65 23.84 -12.62 -1.84
CA ALA A 65 22.52 -12.02 -1.75
C ALA A 65 21.44 -13.05 -1.44
N LYS A 66 20.63 -12.77 -0.41
CA LYS A 66 19.44 -13.57 -0.12
C LYS A 66 18.45 -13.50 -1.30
N GLN A 67 17.83 -14.63 -1.64
CA GLN A 67 16.79 -14.64 -2.66
C GLN A 67 15.61 -13.77 -2.23
N LEU A 68 15.21 -12.87 -3.13
CA LEU A 68 14.05 -11.99 -2.93
C LEU A 68 12.75 -12.70 -3.33
N GLY A 69 11.68 -12.47 -2.58
CA GLY A 69 10.34 -12.87 -2.98
C GLY A 69 9.83 -12.10 -4.19
N SER A 70 8.68 -12.49 -4.68
CA SER A 70 8.11 -11.98 -5.93
C SER A 70 7.95 -10.45 -5.94
N LEU A 71 7.39 -9.86 -4.89
CA LEU A 71 7.20 -8.40 -4.76
C LEU A 71 8.54 -7.66 -4.66
N SER A 72 9.44 -8.12 -3.80
CA SER A 72 10.77 -7.52 -3.63
C SER A 72 11.58 -7.58 -4.93
N LYS A 73 11.51 -8.72 -5.64
CA LYS A 73 12.14 -8.91 -6.95
C LYS A 73 11.54 -7.96 -8.00
N PHE A 74 10.21 -7.83 -8.02
CA PHE A 74 9.53 -6.90 -8.92
C PHE A 74 9.99 -5.46 -8.67
N LEU A 75 9.97 -4.98 -7.42
CA LEU A 75 10.34 -3.62 -7.08
C LEU A 75 11.84 -3.32 -7.32
N SER A 76 12.72 -4.29 -7.13
CA SER A 76 14.16 -4.08 -7.31
C SER A 76 14.63 -4.25 -8.75
N LYS A 77 14.08 -5.22 -9.51
CA LYS A 77 14.57 -5.59 -10.85
C LYS A 77 13.71 -5.11 -12.01
N SER A 78 12.41 -4.85 -11.80
CA SER A 78 11.50 -4.47 -12.88
C SER A 78 11.83 -3.11 -13.50
N THR A 79 11.70 -3.03 -14.81
CA THR A 79 11.76 -1.76 -15.56
C THR A 79 10.65 -0.80 -15.13
N ALA A 80 9.49 -1.31 -14.71
CA ALA A 80 8.38 -0.50 -14.22
C ALA A 80 8.80 0.41 -13.05
N THR A 81 9.67 -0.06 -12.17
CA THR A 81 10.18 0.75 -11.05
C THR A 81 11.01 1.95 -11.52
N TRP A 82 11.74 1.83 -12.64
CA TRP A 82 12.41 2.96 -13.27
C TRP A 82 11.41 3.98 -13.81
N VAL A 83 10.33 3.50 -14.42
CA VAL A 83 9.25 4.38 -14.92
C VAL A 83 8.62 5.13 -13.74
N PHE A 84 8.29 4.47 -12.64
CA PHE A 84 7.79 5.14 -11.44
C PHE A 84 8.79 6.14 -10.85
N PHE A 85 10.06 5.80 -10.80
CA PHE A 85 11.10 6.73 -10.37
C PHE A 85 11.14 7.99 -11.24
N LEU A 86 11.09 7.84 -12.56
CA LEU A 86 11.06 8.96 -13.51
C LEU A 86 9.79 9.80 -13.36
N ILE A 87 8.63 9.18 -13.17
CA ILE A 87 7.37 9.90 -12.91
C ILE A 87 7.49 10.75 -11.65
N VAL A 88 8.07 10.22 -10.58
CA VAL A 88 8.29 10.98 -9.33
C VAL A 88 9.29 12.11 -9.54
N CYS A 89 10.39 11.90 -10.30
CA CYS A 89 11.33 12.96 -10.68
C CYS A 89 10.62 14.08 -11.44
N MET A 90 9.81 13.73 -12.44
CA MET A 90 9.04 14.71 -13.21
C MET A 90 8.06 15.46 -12.31
N GLY A 91 7.33 14.75 -11.43
CA GLY A 91 6.44 15.37 -10.47
C GLY A 91 7.15 16.34 -9.53
N TYR A 92 8.36 16.00 -9.08
CA TYR A 92 9.20 16.88 -8.27
C TYR A 92 9.60 18.15 -9.01
N ILE A 93 10.06 18.02 -10.25
CA ILE A 93 10.41 19.17 -11.11
C ILE A 93 9.19 20.05 -11.36
N VAL A 94 8.05 19.47 -11.71
CA VAL A 94 6.79 20.20 -11.93
C VAL A 94 6.38 20.95 -10.67
N LEU A 95 6.51 20.33 -9.49
CA LEU A 95 6.19 20.97 -8.22
C LEU A 95 7.09 22.20 -7.98
N LEU A 96 8.39 22.10 -8.22
CA LEU A 96 9.31 23.22 -8.07
C LEU A 96 8.99 24.36 -9.04
N LEU A 97 8.70 24.06 -10.29
CA LEU A 97 8.29 25.05 -11.30
C LEU A 97 6.95 25.72 -10.96
N TYR A 98 6.00 24.95 -10.43
CA TYR A 98 4.71 25.46 -9.99
C TYR A 98 4.86 26.43 -8.82
N ARG A 99 5.74 26.13 -7.86
CA ARG A 99 6.09 27.01 -6.74
C ARG A 99 6.57 28.38 -7.18
N GLN A 100 7.35 28.44 -8.27
CA GLN A 100 7.90 29.71 -8.76
C GLN A 100 6.85 30.61 -9.42
N LYS A 101 5.73 30.05 -9.88
CA LYS A 101 4.72 30.77 -10.69
C LYS A 101 3.45 31.14 -9.93
N HIS A 102 3.17 30.51 -8.79
CA HIS A 102 1.88 30.63 -8.10
C HIS A 102 2.04 31.09 -6.64
N GLU A 103 1.06 31.84 -6.17
CA GLU A 103 0.99 32.30 -4.80
C GLU A 103 0.62 31.16 -3.83
N ALA A 104 1.06 31.27 -2.58
CA ALA A 104 0.83 30.25 -1.54
C ALA A 104 -0.67 29.93 -1.32
N ALA A 105 -1.56 30.93 -1.48
CA ALA A 105 -2.99 30.73 -1.32
C ALA A 105 -3.62 29.84 -2.39
N GLU A 106 -3.17 29.92 -3.64
CA GLU A 106 -3.59 29.05 -4.73
C GLU A 106 -3.14 27.60 -4.51
N ILE A 107 -1.91 27.44 -4.07
CA ILE A 107 -1.30 26.14 -3.76
C ILE A 107 -2.11 25.42 -2.68
N ILE A 108 -2.48 26.12 -1.59
CA ILE A 108 -3.29 25.55 -0.51
C ILE A 108 -4.69 25.14 -0.99
N ARG A 109 -5.29 25.91 -1.89
CA ARG A 109 -6.61 25.58 -2.47
C ARG A 109 -6.53 24.30 -3.33
N CYS A 110 -5.54 24.23 -4.20
CA CYS A 110 -5.28 23.07 -5.06
C CYS A 110 -5.00 21.82 -4.19
N GLY A 111 -4.15 21.94 -3.19
CA GLY A 111 -3.80 20.85 -2.27
C GLY A 111 -5.00 20.32 -1.48
N ARG A 112 -5.90 21.19 -1.02
CA ARG A 112 -7.15 20.76 -0.36
C ARG A 112 -8.07 19.99 -1.29
N THR A 113 -8.17 20.41 -2.55
CA THR A 113 -8.97 19.70 -3.55
C THR A 113 -8.35 18.34 -3.87
N LEU A 114 -7.04 18.28 -4.06
CA LEU A 114 -6.30 17.04 -4.30
C LEU A 114 -6.48 16.05 -3.13
N ARG A 115 -6.38 16.53 -1.89
CA ARG A 115 -6.63 15.70 -0.70
C ARG A 115 -8.04 15.12 -0.68
N LYS A 116 -9.07 15.92 -0.97
CA LYS A 116 -10.46 15.42 -1.04
C LYS A 116 -10.61 14.33 -2.10
N ILE A 117 -10.08 14.55 -3.30
CA ILE A 117 -10.11 13.55 -4.39
C ILE A 117 -9.38 12.28 -3.95
N ALA A 118 -8.20 12.41 -3.37
CA ALA A 118 -7.41 11.27 -2.90
C ALA A 118 -8.14 10.48 -1.80
N VAL A 119 -8.74 11.14 -0.81
CA VAL A 119 -9.53 10.47 0.24
C VAL A 119 -10.72 9.73 -0.36
N ILE A 120 -11.49 10.37 -1.25
CA ILE A 120 -12.63 9.73 -1.93
C ILE A 120 -12.14 8.52 -2.74
N GLY A 121 -11.04 8.67 -3.49
CA GLY A 121 -10.45 7.58 -4.27
C GLY A 121 -10.01 6.40 -3.40
N VAL A 122 -9.34 6.65 -2.28
CA VAL A 122 -8.88 5.61 -1.35
C VAL A 122 -10.07 4.90 -0.70
N VAL A 123 -11.06 5.65 -0.21
CA VAL A 123 -12.27 5.07 0.37
C VAL A 123 -13.03 4.26 -0.69
N GLY A 124 -13.15 4.78 -1.91
CA GLY A 124 -13.76 4.06 -3.03
C GLY A 124 -13.04 2.76 -3.37
N LEU A 125 -11.71 2.77 -3.42
CA LEU A 125 -10.90 1.56 -3.66
C LEU A 125 -11.04 0.54 -2.53
N MET A 126 -11.04 0.99 -1.27
CA MET A 126 -11.27 0.11 -0.11
C MET A 126 -12.66 -0.53 -0.15
N LEU A 127 -13.69 0.24 -0.44
CA LEU A 127 -15.05 -0.28 -0.59
C LEU A 127 -15.13 -1.26 -1.75
N LEU A 128 -14.54 -0.94 -2.90
CA LEU A 128 -14.50 -1.83 -4.05
C LEU A 128 -13.81 -3.15 -3.70
N PHE A 129 -12.69 -3.11 -2.98
CA PHE A 129 -11.97 -4.29 -2.52
C PHE A 129 -12.83 -5.17 -1.61
N VAL A 130 -13.49 -4.57 -0.60
CA VAL A 130 -14.38 -5.29 0.31
C VAL A 130 -15.57 -5.90 -0.43
N VAL A 131 -16.20 -5.14 -1.33
CA VAL A 131 -17.32 -5.63 -2.15
C VAL A 131 -16.87 -6.77 -3.08
N THR A 132 -15.68 -6.69 -3.64
CA THR A 132 -15.13 -7.75 -4.50
C THR A 132 -14.89 -9.03 -3.71
N ILE A 133 -14.31 -8.95 -2.51
CA ILE A 133 -14.14 -10.12 -1.63
C ILE A 133 -15.50 -10.72 -1.28
N TRP A 134 -16.45 -9.89 -0.87
CA TRP A 134 -17.79 -10.34 -0.52
C TRP A 134 -18.50 -11.01 -1.70
N ALA A 135 -18.51 -10.38 -2.87
CA ALA A 135 -19.13 -10.91 -4.07
C ALA A 135 -18.48 -12.22 -4.56
N ASN A 136 -17.15 -12.33 -4.42
CA ASN A 136 -16.42 -13.55 -4.77
C ASN A 136 -16.73 -14.69 -3.78
N THR A 137 -16.72 -14.39 -2.48
CA THR A 137 -17.00 -15.36 -1.41
C THR A 137 -18.45 -15.88 -1.47
N THR A 138 -19.42 -15.03 -1.84
CA THR A 138 -20.82 -15.41 -1.99
C THR A 138 -21.17 -16.04 -3.35
N GLY A 139 -20.20 -16.13 -4.27
CA GLY A 139 -20.40 -16.67 -5.62
C GLY A 139 -21.13 -15.73 -6.58
N LEU A 140 -21.45 -14.51 -6.17
CA LEU A 140 -22.11 -13.52 -7.03
C LEU A 140 -21.26 -13.12 -8.22
N LEU A 141 -19.95 -13.06 -8.05
CA LEU A 141 -19.01 -12.73 -9.12
C LEU A 141 -19.04 -13.77 -10.23
N GLN A 142 -19.10 -15.07 -9.86
CA GLN A 142 -19.23 -16.17 -10.80
C GLN A 142 -20.59 -16.16 -11.50
N LYS A 143 -21.67 -15.87 -10.75
CA LYS A 143 -23.03 -15.85 -11.28
C LYS A 143 -23.24 -14.72 -12.31
N TRP A 144 -22.66 -13.55 -12.10
CA TRP A 144 -22.88 -12.37 -12.95
C TRP A 144 -21.87 -12.22 -14.08
N PHE A 145 -20.62 -12.55 -13.80
CA PHE A 145 -19.49 -12.30 -14.73
C PHE A 145 -18.83 -13.59 -15.22
N GLY A 146 -19.21 -14.75 -14.71
CA GLY A 146 -18.55 -16.02 -15.05
C GLY A 146 -17.12 -16.12 -14.53
N VAL A 147 -16.69 -15.20 -13.66
CA VAL A 147 -15.32 -15.10 -13.15
C VAL A 147 -15.31 -15.51 -11.68
N SER A 148 -14.45 -16.45 -11.33
CA SER A 148 -14.12 -16.77 -9.95
C SER A 148 -12.62 -16.54 -9.73
N SER A 149 -12.25 -15.90 -8.63
CA SER A 149 -10.86 -15.73 -8.26
C SER A 149 -10.54 -16.62 -7.05
N THR A 150 -9.56 -17.49 -7.20
CA THR A 150 -9.00 -18.31 -6.11
C THR A 150 -7.80 -17.64 -5.45
N GLY A 151 -7.58 -16.36 -5.73
CA GLY A 151 -6.46 -15.59 -5.16
C GLY A 151 -6.57 -15.49 -3.64
N GLN A 152 -5.47 -15.74 -2.95
CA GLN A 152 -5.32 -15.80 -1.49
C GLN A 152 -5.95 -14.63 -0.71
N TYR A 153 -6.12 -13.47 -1.35
CA TYR A 153 -6.69 -12.27 -0.72
C TYR A 153 -8.07 -11.87 -1.26
N LEU A 154 -8.54 -12.52 -2.34
CA LEU A 154 -9.81 -12.18 -2.98
C LEU A 154 -10.95 -13.15 -2.66
N LEU A 155 -10.65 -14.31 -2.09
CA LEU A 155 -11.60 -15.27 -1.58
C LEU A 155 -11.44 -15.40 -0.07
N PHE A 156 -12.46 -15.08 0.70
CA PHE A 156 -12.42 -15.25 2.16
C PHE A 156 -12.78 -16.70 2.51
N ASP A 157 -11.75 -17.52 2.68
CA ASP A 157 -11.81 -18.93 3.09
C ASP A 157 -10.88 -19.20 4.28
N GLU A 158 -10.75 -20.45 4.69
CA GLU A 158 -9.86 -20.84 5.79
C GLU A 158 -8.39 -20.49 5.53
N TYR A 159 -7.97 -20.45 4.27
CA TYR A 159 -6.59 -20.14 3.85
C TYR A 159 -6.34 -18.64 3.63
N TRP A 160 -7.35 -17.81 3.78
CA TRP A 160 -7.25 -16.37 3.56
C TRP A 160 -6.11 -15.74 4.37
N GLY A 161 -5.30 -14.93 3.72
CA GLY A 161 -4.22 -14.20 4.38
C GLY A 161 -3.22 -15.06 5.12
N ASN A 162 -2.71 -16.15 4.51
CA ASN A 162 -1.81 -17.14 5.14
C ASN A 162 -2.49 -17.93 6.27
N SER A 163 -3.65 -18.51 5.99
CA SER A 163 -4.45 -19.33 6.92
C SER A 163 -4.99 -18.56 8.14
N ARG A 164 -5.05 -17.23 8.05
CA ARG A 164 -5.69 -16.42 9.09
C ARG A 164 -7.20 -16.44 9.02
N GLY A 165 -7.79 -16.78 7.86
CA GLY A 165 -9.23 -16.90 7.67
C GLY A 165 -9.86 -17.87 8.66
N PHE A 166 -9.23 -19.02 8.90
CA PHE A 166 -9.65 -19.97 9.93
C PHE A 166 -9.69 -19.34 11.34
N SER A 167 -8.60 -18.70 11.75
CA SER A 167 -8.55 -18.04 13.06
C SER A 167 -9.58 -16.93 13.20
N TRP A 168 -9.81 -16.17 12.13
CA TRP A 168 -10.77 -15.07 12.13
C TRP A 168 -12.22 -15.55 12.17
N SER A 169 -12.56 -16.63 11.44
CA SER A 169 -13.90 -17.21 11.45
C SER A 169 -14.23 -17.79 12.82
N ILE A 170 -13.31 -18.55 13.45
CA ILE A 170 -13.49 -19.06 14.80
C ILE A 170 -13.63 -17.91 15.83
N THR A 171 -12.78 -16.89 15.71
CA THR A 171 -12.86 -15.73 16.60
C THR A 171 -14.19 -15.01 16.45
N ALA A 172 -14.66 -14.80 15.22
CA ALA A 172 -15.95 -14.16 14.95
C ALA A 172 -17.12 -14.97 15.51
N GLU A 173 -17.11 -16.29 15.32
CA GLU A 173 -18.15 -17.19 15.84
C GLU A 173 -18.16 -17.20 17.38
N THR A 174 -16.96 -17.30 18.00
CA THR A 174 -16.83 -17.23 19.45
C THR A 174 -17.32 -15.90 19.99
N PHE A 175 -16.89 -14.78 19.37
CA PHE A 175 -17.32 -13.43 19.74
C PHE A 175 -18.84 -13.24 19.61
N ALA A 176 -19.46 -13.80 18.57
CA ALA A 176 -20.90 -13.73 18.38
C ALA A 176 -21.68 -14.36 19.54
N LYS A 177 -21.18 -15.46 20.12
CA LYS A 177 -21.78 -16.23 21.23
C LYS A 177 -21.57 -15.57 22.60
N LEU A 178 -20.66 -14.60 22.73
CA LEU A 178 -20.38 -13.95 24.01
C LEU A 178 -21.49 -12.99 24.45
N PRO A 179 -21.81 -12.91 25.76
CA PRO A 179 -22.68 -11.89 26.30
C PRO A 179 -22.07 -10.50 26.14
N LEU A 180 -22.92 -9.48 26.06
CA LEU A 180 -22.55 -8.11 25.66
C LEU A 180 -21.42 -7.52 26.50
N TRP A 181 -21.42 -7.76 27.81
CA TRP A 181 -20.38 -7.28 28.71
C TRP A 181 -19.01 -7.94 28.43
N ARG A 182 -18.98 -9.23 28.06
CA ARG A 182 -17.73 -9.90 27.68
C ARG A 182 -17.21 -9.48 26.30
N LYS A 183 -18.11 -9.02 25.41
CA LYS A 183 -17.69 -8.41 24.14
C LYS A 183 -16.92 -7.11 24.34
N LEU A 184 -17.22 -6.37 25.41
CA LEU A 184 -16.55 -5.11 25.74
C LEU A 184 -15.29 -5.31 26.58
N THR A 185 -15.28 -6.26 27.51
CA THR A 185 -14.16 -6.46 28.44
C THR A 185 -13.18 -7.54 27.99
N GLY A 186 -13.54 -8.33 26.97
CA GLY A 186 -12.75 -9.48 26.55
C GLY A 186 -13.03 -10.73 27.39
N VAL A 187 -12.43 -11.86 26.99
CA VAL A 187 -12.65 -13.17 27.65
C VAL A 187 -11.53 -13.47 28.65
N GLY A 188 -10.46 -12.67 28.65
CA GLY A 188 -9.29 -12.88 29.50
C GLY A 188 -8.68 -14.30 29.44
N PRO A 189 -7.44 -14.52 29.87
CA PRO A 189 -6.92 -15.86 30.07
C PRO A 189 -7.64 -16.55 31.22
#